data_48fde2f58a23f733dc2c39514ce7aab6
#
_entry.id   48fde2f58a23f733dc2c39514ce7aab6
#
_cell.length_a   1.000
_cell.length_b   1.000
_cell.length_c   1.000
_cell.angle_alpha   90.00
_cell.angle_beta   90.00
_cell.angle_gamma   90.00
#
_symmetry.space_group_name_H-M   'P 1'
#
loop_
_entity.id
_entity.type
_entity.pdbx_description
1 polymer ?
#
loop_
_entity_poly.entity_id
_entity_poly.type
_entity_poly.pdbx_seq_one_letter_code
_entity_poly.pdbx_strand_id
1 'polypeptide(L)'
;MSKFLLNKSILVLMGGESSEREVSLSSGKNVLNSLVELGFKVTSLDCSGNFMTKLRKINPDICFNALHGEGGEDGKIQSLLEAEGIPYTHSGVFASSLAMNKIYSKKLFEKNNIKTPSYKIIKTNELGELKYNKPFVIKPIGEGSSKGVYAILNESDMNNLITIQNSWVYGDKVLIEDYIEGKEI
;
A
#
# COMPACT_ATOMS: atom_id res chain seq x y z
N MET A 1 -16.01 -24.38 13.81
CA MET A 1 -15.60 -23.03 14.24
C MET A 1 -15.96 -22.86 15.71
N SER A 2 -15.06 -22.36 16.57
CA SER A 2 -15.31 -22.25 18.03
C SER A 2 -16.41 -21.24 18.30
N LYS A 3 -17.44 -21.60 19.09
CA LYS A 3 -18.51 -20.70 19.55
C LYS A 3 -17.97 -19.41 20.22
N PHE A 4 -16.74 -19.44 20.73
CA PHE A 4 -16.06 -18.31 21.35
C PHE A 4 -15.81 -17.16 20.34
N LEU A 5 -15.45 -17.48 19.10
CA LEU A 5 -15.17 -16.47 18.07
C LEU A 5 -16.44 -15.78 17.56
N LEU A 6 -17.58 -16.46 17.56
CA LEU A 6 -18.85 -15.88 17.11
C LEU A 6 -19.39 -14.78 18.03
N ASN A 7 -18.95 -14.74 19.28
CA ASN A 7 -19.34 -13.70 20.25
C ASN A 7 -18.49 -12.42 20.15
N LYS A 8 -17.40 -12.46 19.39
CA LYS A 8 -16.50 -11.32 19.22
C LYS A 8 -17.08 -10.29 18.25
N SER A 9 -16.96 -9.01 18.59
CA SER A 9 -17.32 -7.90 17.71
C SER A 9 -16.19 -7.60 16.76
N ILE A 10 -16.45 -7.70 15.46
CA ILE A 10 -15.48 -7.42 14.40
C ILE A 10 -15.83 -6.08 13.78
N LEU A 11 -14.84 -5.22 13.61
CA LEU A 11 -14.97 -3.97 12.88
C LEU A 11 -14.18 -4.04 11.58
N VAL A 12 -14.84 -3.88 10.45
CA VAL A 12 -14.20 -3.77 9.15
C VAL A 12 -13.87 -2.31 8.88
N LEU A 13 -12.56 -1.99 8.83
CA LEU A 13 -12.05 -0.68 8.47
C LEU A 13 -11.97 -0.59 6.95
N MET A 14 -12.58 0.42 6.34
CA MET A 14 -12.64 0.58 4.89
C MET A 14 -12.63 2.06 4.49
N GLY A 15 -12.55 2.36 3.21
CA GLY A 15 -12.57 3.71 2.68
C GLY A 15 -11.25 4.43 2.89
N GLY A 16 -11.19 5.34 3.85
CA GLY A 16 -10.01 6.17 4.11
C GLY A 16 -9.85 7.30 3.11
N GLU A 17 -8.66 7.91 3.06
CA GLU A 17 -8.38 9.10 2.26
C GLU A 17 -7.36 8.85 1.12
N SER A 18 -6.88 7.61 0.99
CA SER A 18 -5.93 7.27 -0.08
C SER A 18 -6.60 7.33 -1.46
N SER A 19 -5.77 7.42 -2.48
CA SER A 19 -6.21 7.33 -3.87
C SER A 19 -6.82 5.96 -4.24
N GLU A 20 -6.79 4.97 -3.32
CA GLU A 20 -7.38 3.63 -3.46
C GLU A 20 -8.69 3.46 -2.66
N ARG A 21 -9.29 4.58 -2.24
CA ARG A 21 -10.53 4.61 -1.43
C ARG A 21 -11.63 3.71 -1.99
N GLU A 22 -11.92 3.79 -3.28
CA GLU A 22 -13.01 3.00 -3.90
C GLU A 22 -12.71 1.50 -3.88
N VAL A 23 -11.45 1.11 -4.05
CA VAL A 23 -11.02 -0.29 -3.93
C VAL A 23 -11.24 -0.76 -2.49
N SER A 24 -10.86 0.07 -1.52
CA SER A 24 -11.04 -0.22 -0.09
C SER A 24 -12.51 -0.38 0.30
N LEU A 25 -13.39 0.49 -0.19
CA LEU A 25 -14.83 0.39 0.04
C LEU A 25 -15.42 -0.91 -0.55
N SER A 26 -14.99 -1.28 -1.74
CA SER A 26 -15.41 -2.53 -2.39
C SER A 26 -14.92 -3.76 -1.63
N SER A 27 -13.63 -3.81 -1.30
CA SER A 27 -13.03 -4.90 -0.52
C SER A 27 -13.68 -5.04 0.85
N GLY A 28 -13.84 -3.91 1.56
CA GLY A 28 -14.45 -3.88 2.88
C GLY A 28 -15.91 -4.35 2.87
N LYS A 29 -16.69 -3.98 1.85
CA LYS A 29 -18.06 -4.45 1.69
C LYS A 29 -18.13 -5.96 1.46
N ASN A 30 -17.24 -6.53 0.66
CA ASN A 30 -17.18 -7.96 0.43
C ASN A 30 -16.84 -8.72 1.71
N VAL A 31 -15.84 -8.24 2.46
CA VAL A 31 -15.46 -8.82 3.75
C VAL A 31 -16.61 -8.73 4.76
N LEU A 32 -17.26 -7.56 4.86
CA LEU A 32 -18.40 -7.37 5.75
C LEU A 32 -19.51 -8.39 5.46
N ASN A 33 -19.91 -8.53 4.19
CA ASN A 33 -20.95 -9.47 3.79
C ASN A 33 -20.57 -10.92 4.14
N SER A 34 -19.35 -11.34 3.81
CA SER A 34 -18.88 -12.70 4.10
C SER A 34 -18.85 -12.98 5.62
N LEU A 35 -18.45 -12.01 6.44
CA LEU A 35 -18.45 -12.17 7.89
C LEU A 35 -19.88 -12.25 8.45
N VAL A 36 -20.85 -11.49 7.89
CA VAL A 36 -22.26 -11.59 8.23
C VAL A 36 -22.82 -12.98 7.88
N GLU A 37 -22.55 -13.48 6.66
CA GLU A 37 -22.97 -14.81 6.22
C GLU A 37 -22.41 -15.94 7.10
N LEU A 38 -21.19 -15.75 7.62
CA LEU A 38 -20.55 -16.68 8.56
C LEU A 38 -21.10 -16.57 9.99
N GLY A 39 -22.02 -15.65 10.26
CA GLY A 39 -22.69 -15.47 11.54
C GLY A 39 -21.90 -14.67 12.59
N PHE A 40 -20.87 -13.91 12.17
CA PHE A 40 -20.15 -13.01 13.09
C PHE A 40 -20.93 -11.75 13.41
N LYS A 41 -20.67 -11.20 14.60
CA LYS A 41 -21.11 -9.86 14.99
C LYS A 41 -20.17 -8.83 14.36
N VAL A 42 -20.56 -8.25 13.23
CA VAL A 42 -19.69 -7.38 12.44
C VAL A 42 -20.34 -6.04 12.13
N THR A 43 -19.53 -4.98 12.13
CA THR A 43 -19.88 -3.63 11.67
C THR A 43 -18.77 -3.10 10.79
N SER A 44 -19.00 -1.99 10.10
CA SER A 44 -17.99 -1.34 9.29
C SER A 44 -17.78 0.12 9.70
N LEU A 45 -16.59 0.65 9.42
CA LEU A 45 -16.23 2.04 9.65
C LEU A 45 -15.44 2.58 8.44
N ASP A 46 -15.94 3.66 7.87
CA ASP A 46 -15.16 4.46 6.92
C ASP A 46 -14.12 5.28 7.70
N CYS A 47 -12.84 5.06 7.37
CA CYS A 47 -11.70 5.69 8.02
C CYS A 47 -11.35 7.07 7.45
N SER A 48 -12.31 7.77 6.83
CA SER A 48 -12.14 9.17 6.42
C SER A 48 -12.37 10.13 7.59
N GLY A 49 -11.68 11.28 7.56
CA GLY A 49 -11.82 12.34 8.56
C GLY A 49 -11.54 11.87 10.00
N ASN A 50 -12.31 12.34 10.95
CA ASN A 50 -12.13 12.01 12.37
C ASN A 50 -12.77 10.67 12.74
N PHE A 51 -12.31 9.57 12.15
CA PHE A 51 -12.83 8.22 12.42
C PHE A 51 -12.46 7.66 13.80
N MET A 52 -11.37 8.13 14.43
CA MET A 52 -10.91 7.64 15.74
C MET A 52 -11.93 7.80 16.84
N THR A 53 -12.69 8.89 16.86
CA THR A 53 -13.77 9.09 17.83
C THR A 53 -14.87 8.03 17.67
N LYS A 54 -15.18 7.64 16.44
CA LYS A 54 -16.16 6.58 16.15
C LYS A 54 -15.60 5.21 16.54
N LEU A 55 -14.33 4.93 16.21
CA LEU A 55 -13.62 3.70 16.57
C LEU A 55 -13.69 3.45 18.08
N ARG A 56 -13.33 4.46 18.90
CA ARG A 56 -13.38 4.37 20.37
C ARG A 56 -14.80 4.11 20.90
N LYS A 57 -15.83 4.70 20.29
CA LYS A 57 -17.24 4.43 20.69
C LYS A 57 -17.68 3.01 20.33
N ILE A 58 -17.24 2.47 19.20
CA ILE A 58 -17.55 1.10 18.77
C ILE A 58 -16.85 0.10 19.67
N ASN A 59 -15.61 0.37 20.07
CA ASN A 59 -14.78 -0.46 20.93
C ASN A 59 -14.80 -1.95 20.52
N PRO A 60 -14.33 -2.30 19.30
CA PRO A 60 -14.41 -3.66 18.79
C PRO A 60 -13.42 -4.59 19.48
N ASP A 61 -13.70 -5.90 19.49
CA ASP A 61 -12.74 -6.91 19.94
C ASP A 61 -11.57 -7.11 18.95
N ILE A 62 -11.82 -6.86 17.66
CA ILE A 62 -10.82 -6.99 16.60
C ILE A 62 -11.20 -6.11 15.41
N CYS A 63 -10.21 -5.56 14.73
CA CYS A 63 -10.37 -4.88 13.45
C CYS A 63 -9.92 -5.74 12.28
N PHE A 64 -10.76 -5.83 11.24
CA PHE A 64 -10.34 -6.29 9.93
C PHE A 64 -9.93 -5.07 9.10
N ASN A 65 -8.66 -4.97 8.74
CA ASN A 65 -8.16 -3.86 7.93
C ASN A 65 -8.39 -4.16 6.45
N ALA A 66 -9.36 -3.48 5.83
CA ALA A 66 -9.61 -3.51 4.38
C ALA A 66 -9.20 -2.19 3.71
N LEU A 67 -8.38 -1.38 4.38
CA LEU A 67 -7.80 -0.17 3.77
C LEU A 67 -6.72 -0.54 2.77
N HIS A 68 -6.57 0.28 1.73
CA HIS A 68 -5.53 0.14 0.72
C HIS A 68 -4.69 1.42 0.60
N GLY A 69 -3.42 1.24 0.24
CA GLY A 69 -2.49 2.32 0.00
C GLY A 69 -2.09 3.08 1.27
N GLU A 70 -1.84 4.37 1.10
CA GLU A 70 -1.42 5.26 2.21
C GLU A 70 -2.45 5.29 3.34
N GLY A 71 -1.98 5.22 4.58
CA GLY A 71 -2.80 5.17 5.77
C GLY A 71 -3.29 3.77 6.13
N GLY A 72 -3.43 2.86 5.16
CA GLY A 72 -3.91 1.49 5.36
C GLY A 72 -2.82 0.43 5.42
N GLU A 73 -1.77 0.59 4.59
CA GLU A 73 -0.74 -0.43 4.38
C GLU A 73 0.66 0.03 4.82
N ASP A 74 0.81 1.27 5.27
CA ASP A 74 2.07 1.94 5.59
C ASP A 74 2.45 1.96 7.08
N GLY A 75 1.66 1.29 7.94
CA GLY A 75 1.86 1.24 9.38
C GLY A 75 1.09 2.30 10.17
N LYS A 76 0.45 3.27 9.52
CA LYS A 76 -0.29 4.35 10.21
C LYS A 76 -1.50 3.81 10.97
N ILE A 77 -2.41 3.12 10.29
CA ILE A 77 -3.60 2.54 10.96
C ILE A 77 -3.20 1.50 12.00
N GLN A 78 -2.18 0.69 11.70
CA GLN A 78 -1.65 -0.32 12.61
C GLN A 78 -1.17 0.34 13.92
N SER A 79 -0.41 1.45 13.83
CA SER A 79 0.05 2.21 15.00
C SER A 79 -1.11 2.75 15.85
N LEU A 80 -2.16 3.25 15.20
CA LEU A 80 -3.35 3.75 15.88
C LEU A 80 -4.08 2.63 16.62
N LEU A 81 -4.24 1.46 15.99
CA LEU A 81 -4.89 0.31 16.59
C LEU A 81 -4.08 -0.27 17.75
N GLU A 82 -2.74 -0.34 17.61
CA GLU A 82 -1.85 -0.76 18.73
C GLU A 82 -1.94 0.20 19.91
N ALA A 83 -1.99 1.51 19.67
CA ALA A 83 -2.16 2.52 20.73
C ALA A 83 -3.50 2.39 21.48
N GLU A 84 -4.56 1.95 20.79
CA GLU A 84 -5.87 1.68 21.39
C GLU A 84 -5.98 0.25 21.98
N GLY A 85 -4.95 -0.58 21.84
CA GLY A 85 -4.96 -1.97 22.32
C GLY A 85 -5.89 -2.89 21.53
N ILE A 86 -6.24 -2.54 20.30
CA ILE A 86 -7.18 -3.28 19.46
C ILE A 86 -6.42 -4.22 18.53
N PRO A 87 -6.61 -5.55 18.63
CA PRO A 87 -6.07 -6.51 17.68
C PRO A 87 -6.58 -6.25 16.25
N TYR A 88 -5.75 -6.54 15.25
CA TYR A 88 -6.11 -6.33 13.86
C TYR A 88 -5.54 -7.43 12.95
N THR A 89 -6.10 -7.53 11.74
CA THR A 89 -5.59 -8.42 10.69
C THR A 89 -4.40 -7.75 9.96
N HIS A 90 -3.59 -8.59 9.27
CA HIS A 90 -2.43 -8.19 8.49
C HIS A 90 -1.15 -7.99 9.32
N SER A 91 -0.12 -7.45 8.66
CA SER A 91 1.20 -7.23 9.25
C SER A 91 1.20 -6.08 10.25
N GLY A 92 2.09 -6.14 11.23
CA GLY A 92 2.27 -5.08 12.22
C GLY A 92 2.94 -3.83 11.65
N VAL A 93 3.05 -2.79 12.49
CA VAL A 93 3.53 -1.45 12.14
C VAL A 93 4.85 -1.48 11.38
N PHE A 94 5.86 -2.14 11.94
CA PHE A 94 7.20 -2.14 11.35
C PHE A 94 7.25 -2.83 9.98
N ALA A 95 6.60 -4.00 9.86
CA ALA A 95 6.57 -4.74 8.61
C ALA A 95 5.82 -3.98 7.51
N SER A 96 4.68 -3.37 7.84
CA SER A 96 3.88 -2.56 6.92
C SER A 96 4.66 -1.33 6.43
N SER A 97 5.27 -0.56 7.35
CA SER A 97 6.05 0.62 6.99
C SER A 97 7.27 0.29 6.14
N LEU A 98 7.95 -0.83 6.43
CA LEU A 98 9.10 -1.28 5.66
C LEU A 98 8.66 -1.75 4.27
N ALA A 99 7.60 -2.54 4.17
CA ALA A 99 7.11 -3.09 2.91
C ALA A 99 6.60 -2.01 1.95
N MET A 100 5.94 -0.97 2.46
CA MET A 100 5.46 0.15 1.64
C MET A 100 6.61 0.92 0.99
N ASN A 101 7.78 1.00 1.64
CA ASN A 101 8.94 1.71 1.11
C ASN A 101 9.83 0.80 0.27
N LYS A 102 9.77 0.95 -1.07
CA LYS A 102 10.53 0.11 -2.02
C LYS A 102 12.04 0.11 -1.79
N ILE A 103 12.63 1.21 -1.31
CA ILE A 103 14.06 1.29 -1.01
C ILE A 103 14.41 0.35 0.15
N TYR A 104 13.63 0.40 1.22
CA TYR A 104 13.88 -0.44 2.39
C TYR A 104 13.58 -1.92 2.09
N SER A 105 12.52 -2.20 1.35
CA SER A 105 12.19 -3.56 0.89
C SER A 105 13.33 -4.15 0.06
N LYS A 106 13.85 -3.40 -0.93
CA LYS A 106 14.96 -3.86 -1.78
C LYS A 106 16.24 -4.11 -0.97
N LYS A 107 16.60 -3.22 -0.05
CA LYS A 107 17.75 -3.42 0.85
C LYS A 107 17.59 -4.68 1.71
N LEU A 108 16.38 -4.96 2.17
CA LEU A 108 16.08 -6.18 2.94
C LEU A 108 16.19 -7.42 2.07
N PHE A 109 15.70 -7.36 0.83
CA PHE A 109 15.82 -8.45 -0.15
C PHE A 109 17.29 -8.77 -0.45
N GLU A 110 18.09 -7.75 -0.75
CA GLU A 110 19.54 -7.90 -1.00
C GLU A 110 20.25 -8.53 0.20
N LYS A 111 19.98 -8.03 1.42
CA LYS A 111 20.56 -8.57 2.67
C LYS A 111 20.23 -10.04 2.90
N ASN A 112 19.08 -10.50 2.42
CA ASN A 112 18.62 -11.88 2.57
C ASN A 112 18.81 -12.73 1.31
N ASN A 113 19.60 -12.27 0.34
CA ASN A 113 19.85 -12.95 -0.93
C ASN A 113 18.59 -13.27 -1.74
N ILE A 114 17.53 -12.44 -1.60
CA ILE A 114 16.32 -12.51 -2.43
C ILE A 114 16.59 -11.67 -3.68
N LYS A 115 16.43 -12.28 -4.85
CA LYS A 115 16.64 -11.60 -6.12
C LYS A 115 15.64 -10.47 -6.31
N THR A 116 16.15 -9.31 -6.70
CA THR A 116 15.36 -8.11 -7.05
C THR A 116 16.06 -7.40 -8.22
N PRO A 117 15.33 -6.72 -9.13
CA PRO A 117 15.96 -5.98 -10.21
C PRO A 117 17.00 -4.98 -9.68
N SER A 118 18.11 -4.81 -10.40
CA SER A 118 19.08 -3.75 -10.09
C SER A 118 18.41 -2.38 -10.14
N TYR A 119 18.79 -1.48 -9.26
CA TYR A 119 18.09 -0.19 -9.13
C TYR A 119 19.04 0.94 -8.77
N LYS A 120 18.59 2.14 -9.04
CA LYS A 120 19.16 3.39 -8.51
C LYS A 120 18.06 4.34 -8.05
N ILE A 121 18.43 5.24 -7.16
CA ILE A 121 17.55 6.30 -6.68
C ILE A 121 18.13 7.61 -7.18
N ILE A 122 17.29 8.40 -7.83
CA ILE A 122 17.64 9.73 -8.30
C ILE A 122 16.64 10.77 -7.77
N LYS A 123 16.99 12.04 -7.87
CA LYS A 123 16.02 13.11 -7.64
C LYS A 123 15.06 13.22 -8.82
N THR A 124 13.84 13.63 -8.56
CA THR A 124 12.82 13.78 -9.61
C THR A 124 13.26 14.74 -10.72
N ASN A 125 13.96 15.83 -10.36
CA ASN A 125 14.45 16.79 -11.34
C ASN A 125 15.60 16.30 -12.23
N GLU A 126 16.14 15.11 -11.95
CA GLU A 126 17.16 14.44 -12.76
C GLU A 126 16.56 13.49 -13.81
N LEU A 127 15.23 13.30 -13.81
CA LEU A 127 14.56 12.36 -14.75
C LEU A 127 14.84 12.71 -16.22
N GLY A 128 14.77 14.00 -16.57
CA GLY A 128 15.00 14.48 -17.92
C GLY A 128 16.45 14.32 -18.42
N GLU A 129 17.40 14.05 -17.52
CA GLU A 129 18.82 13.88 -17.82
C GLU A 129 19.20 12.40 -18.06
N LEU A 130 18.25 11.48 -17.84
CA LEU A 130 18.50 10.05 -18.04
C LEU A 130 18.84 9.76 -19.51
N LYS A 131 19.76 8.80 -19.69
CA LYS A 131 20.12 8.28 -21.02
C LYS A 131 19.63 6.84 -21.15
N TYR A 132 19.08 6.52 -22.30
CA TYR A 132 18.68 5.15 -22.60
C TYR A 132 19.93 4.29 -22.87
N ASN A 133 20.04 3.18 -22.20
CA ASN A 133 21.05 2.15 -22.44
C ASN A 133 20.46 0.73 -22.43
N LYS A 134 19.34 0.54 -21.79
CA LYS A 134 18.54 -0.70 -21.72
C LYS A 134 17.15 -0.36 -21.17
N PRO A 135 16.17 -1.25 -21.34
CA PRO A 135 14.84 -1.06 -20.76
C PRO A 135 14.89 -0.90 -19.23
N PHE A 136 14.11 0.04 -18.71
CA PHE A 136 14.01 0.32 -17.28
C PHE A 136 12.60 0.77 -16.88
N VAL A 137 12.35 0.78 -15.58
CA VAL A 137 11.06 1.20 -15.00
C VAL A 137 11.30 2.32 -14.00
N ILE A 138 10.46 3.35 -14.09
CA ILE A 138 10.39 4.48 -13.17
C ILE A 138 9.26 4.20 -12.19
N LYS A 139 9.52 4.31 -10.87
CA LYS A 139 8.52 4.01 -9.84
C LYS A 139 8.60 5.01 -8.68
N PRO A 140 7.47 5.39 -8.07
CA PRO A 140 7.45 6.04 -6.77
C PRO A 140 7.99 5.10 -5.69
N ILE A 141 8.55 5.67 -4.63
CA ILE A 141 9.12 4.90 -3.52
C ILE A 141 8.01 4.28 -2.65
N GLY A 142 6.93 5.01 -2.41
CA GLY A 142 5.91 4.64 -1.41
C GLY A 142 4.51 4.35 -1.97
N GLU A 143 4.34 4.24 -3.29
CA GLU A 143 3.02 3.97 -3.89
C GLU A 143 2.80 2.48 -4.18
N GLY A 144 1.53 2.08 -4.24
CA GLY A 144 1.06 0.76 -4.67
C GLY A 144 0.28 0.79 -5.99
N SER A 145 -0.35 -0.33 -6.34
CA SER A 145 -1.31 -0.48 -7.45
C SER A 145 -0.85 0.11 -8.79
N SER A 146 0.44 -0.01 -9.11
CA SER A 146 1.08 0.53 -10.32
C SER A 146 0.93 2.05 -10.54
N LYS A 147 0.59 2.81 -9.51
CA LYS A 147 0.49 4.27 -9.59
C LYS A 147 1.87 4.89 -9.78
N GLY A 148 1.97 5.81 -10.74
CA GLY A 148 3.24 6.46 -11.07
C GLY A 148 4.32 5.53 -11.63
N VAL A 149 3.95 4.36 -12.11
CA VAL A 149 4.87 3.40 -12.73
C VAL A 149 4.92 3.64 -14.23
N TYR A 150 6.11 3.86 -14.77
CA TYR A 150 6.35 4.07 -16.19
C TYR A 150 7.45 3.12 -16.68
N ALA A 151 7.13 2.31 -17.69
CA ALA A 151 8.11 1.47 -18.38
C ALA A 151 8.71 2.24 -19.56
N ILE A 152 10.02 2.29 -19.62
CA ILE A 152 10.81 2.85 -20.73
C ILE A 152 11.46 1.66 -21.44
N LEU A 153 10.82 1.21 -22.50
CA LEU A 153 11.19 -0.04 -23.17
C LEU A 153 12.12 0.17 -24.38
N ASN A 154 12.14 1.38 -24.91
CA ASN A 154 12.95 1.75 -26.08
C ASN A 154 13.34 3.23 -26.01
N GLU A 155 14.19 3.65 -26.94
CA GLU A 155 14.73 5.02 -26.95
C GLU A 155 13.65 6.08 -27.22
N SER A 156 12.59 5.75 -27.97
CA SER A 156 11.50 6.70 -28.23
C SER A 156 10.69 7.03 -26.98
N ASP A 157 10.62 6.12 -26.01
CA ASP A 157 9.92 6.34 -24.73
C ASP A 157 10.60 7.43 -23.88
N MET A 158 11.90 7.69 -24.13
CA MET A 158 12.64 8.75 -23.44
C MET A 158 12.04 10.14 -23.65
N ASN A 159 11.35 10.36 -24.77
CA ASN A 159 10.67 11.63 -25.06
C ASN A 159 9.62 11.99 -24.00
N ASN A 160 9.14 11.01 -23.23
CA ASN A 160 8.16 11.22 -22.19
C ASN A 160 8.75 11.66 -20.84
N LEU A 161 10.09 11.58 -20.65
CA LEU A 161 10.71 11.81 -19.33
C LEU A 161 10.44 13.22 -18.77
N ILE A 162 10.50 14.25 -19.60
CA ILE A 162 10.21 15.64 -19.17
C ILE A 162 8.73 15.75 -18.76
N THR A 163 7.82 15.12 -19.49
CA THR A 163 6.39 15.10 -19.14
C THR A 163 6.17 14.37 -17.82
N ILE A 164 6.80 13.20 -17.63
CA ILE A 164 6.75 12.43 -16.38
C ILE A 164 7.30 13.29 -15.24
N GLN A 165 8.47 13.93 -15.42
CA GLN A 165 9.07 14.79 -14.42
C GLN A 165 8.14 15.93 -13.98
N ASN A 166 7.54 16.63 -14.96
CA ASN A 166 6.67 17.79 -14.70
C ASN A 166 5.33 17.39 -14.04
N SER A 167 4.86 16.19 -14.28
CA SER A 167 3.62 15.65 -13.68
C SER A 167 3.84 14.84 -12.40
N TRP A 168 5.09 14.71 -11.93
CA TRP A 168 5.40 13.89 -10.78
C TRP A 168 4.93 14.50 -9.46
N VAL A 169 4.08 13.77 -8.75
CA VAL A 169 3.48 14.19 -7.47
C VAL A 169 3.90 13.31 -6.27
N TYR A 170 4.81 12.37 -6.47
CA TYR A 170 5.15 11.31 -5.53
C TYR A 170 6.44 11.59 -4.73
N GLY A 171 6.74 12.87 -4.49
CA GLY A 171 7.91 13.30 -3.72
C GLY A 171 9.15 13.62 -4.57
N ASP A 172 10.26 13.91 -3.89
CA ASP A 172 11.50 14.42 -4.49
C ASP A 172 12.46 13.34 -5.01
N LYS A 173 12.14 12.08 -4.74
CA LYS A 173 12.96 10.92 -5.14
C LYS A 173 12.14 9.92 -5.93
N VAL A 174 12.82 9.28 -6.86
CA VAL A 174 12.25 8.27 -7.74
C VAL A 174 13.17 7.06 -7.81
N LEU A 175 12.58 5.88 -7.85
CA LEU A 175 13.27 4.61 -8.06
C LEU A 175 13.31 4.31 -9.57
N ILE A 176 14.51 4.06 -10.08
CA ILE A 176 14.74 3.55 -11.43
C ILE A 176 15.26 2.12 -11.28
N GLU A 177 14.61 1.16 -11.90
CA GLU A 177 15.04 -0.24 -11.84
C GLU A 177 15.05 -0.90 -13.22
N ASP A 178 15.87 -1.93 -13.39
CA ASP A 178 15.93 -2.70 -14.63
C ASP A 178 14.55 -3.30 -14.92
N TYR A 179 14.10 -3.16 -16.17
CA TYR A 179 12.92 -3.86 -16.64
C TYR A 179 13.22 -5.36 -16.75
N ILE A 180 12.37 -6.17 -16.18
CA ILE A 180 12.44 -7.63 -16.28
C ILE A 180 11.29 -8.10 -17.14
N GLU A 181 11.61 -8.66 -18.29
CA GLU A 181 10.62 -9.30 -19.15
C GLU A 181 10.21 -10.66 -18.53
N GLY A 182 8.92 -10.93 -18.48
CA GLY A 182 8.41 -12.16 -17.94
C GLY A 182 6.89 -12.21 -17.84
N LYS A 183 6.39 -13.35 -17.40
CA LYS A 183 4.98 -13.51 -17.09
C LYS A 183 4.75 -13.08 -15.65
N GLU A 184 3.81 -12.17 -15.45
CA GLU A 184 3.31 -11.80 -14.13
C GLU A 184 2.38 -12.92 -13.62
N ILE A 185 2.58 -13.36 -12.37
CA ILE A 185 1.85 -14.48 -11.73
C ILE A 185 1.28 -14.06 -10.39
#